data_6d34a7a8bf2bc2c641a508d234c98b88
#
_entry.id   6d34a7a8bf2bc2c641a508d234c98b88
#
_cell.length_a   1.000
_cell.length_b   1.000
_cell.length_c   1.000
_cell.angle_alpha   90.00
_cell.angle_beta   90.00
_cell.angle_gamma   90.00
#
_symmetry.space_group_name_H-M   'P 1'
#
loop_
_entity.id
_entity.type
_entity.pdbx_description
1 polymer ?
#
loop_
_entity_poly.entity_id
_entity_poly.type
_entity_poly.pdbx_seq_one_letter_code
_entity_poly.pdbx_strand_id
1 'polypeptide(L)'
;MKTLFGFFAVFCTAVAMILSFSSCSKDSVKEKKLVGKWKSESYKYYEYDKGGNVVYEESGYYTGDDYYVFDFNEDGSGFMITSDEGDMDSTPCTWVLVEGKLTVTVKIGSYSDNMTFALESVSATKAVLVDSEVESDGTSWKEEYVFKKLFWPEPWVARSELPRNDLETDPKQRCRKC
;
A
#
# COMPACT_ATOMS: atom_id res chain seq x y z
N MET A 1 -15.59 -50.82 -21.98
CA MET A 1 -14.70 -50.12 -21.03
C MET A 1 -14.17 -48.76 -21.51
N LYS A 2 -14.75 -48.10 -22.53
CA LYS A 2 -14.29 -46.79 -23.05
C LYS A 2 -15.10 -45.57 -22.59
N THR A 3 -16.26 -45.75 -21.95
CA THR A 3 -17.17 -44.66 -21.54
C THR A 3 -16.97 -44.19 -20.08
N LEU A 4 -16.29 -44.95 -19.23
CA LEU A 4 -16.10 -44.59 -17.82
C LEU A 4 -14.99 -43.53 -17.63
N PHE A 5 -14.02 -43.50 -18.53
CA PHE A 5 -12.91 -42.51 -18.45
C PHE A 5 -13.33 -41.07 -18.82
N GLY A 6 -14.34 -40.93 -19.69
CA GLY A 6 -14.84 -39.61 -20.08
C GLY A 6 -15.58 -38.88 -18.98
N PHE A 7 -16.32 -39.58 -18.12
CA PHE A 7 -17.07 -38.98 -17.02
C PHE A 7 -16.16 -38.52 -15.86
N PHE A 8 -15.03 -39.21 -15.62
CA PHE A 8 -14.13 -38.84 -14.58
C PHE A 8 -13.34 -37.56 -14.92
N ALA A 9 -12.95 -37.36 -16.18
CA ALA A 9 -12.24 -36.18 -16.64
C ALA A 9 -13.11 -34.92 -16.55
N VAL A 10 -14.39 -35.01 -16.91
CA VAL A 10 -15.33 -33.86 -16.85
C VAL A 10 -15.66 -33.50 -15.41
N PHE A 11 -15.74 -34.50 -14.50
CA PHE A 11 -16.04 -34.25 -13.09
C PHE A 11 -14.86 -33.58 -12.36
N CYS A 12 -13.61 -33.98 -12.67
CA CYS A 12 -12.43 -33.33 -12.10
C CYS A 12 -12.27 -31.88 -12.55
N THR A 13 -12.58 -31.55 -13.81
CA THR A 13 -12.51 -30.17 -14.30
C THR A 13 -13.60 -29.28 -13.70
N ALA A 14 -14.80 -29.80 -13.48
CA ALA A 14 -15.89 -29.06 -12.83
C ALA A 14 -15.58 -28.78 -11.33
N VAL A 15 -14.98 -29.73 -10.60
CA VAL A 15 -14.59 -29.54 -9.20
C VAL A 15 -13.42 -28.56 -9.08
N ALA A 16 -12.45 -28.58 -10.00
CA ALA A 16 -11.34 -27.62 -10.01
C ALA A 16 -11.81 -26.18 -10.26
N MET A 17 -12.84 -25.97 -11.10
CA MET A 17 -13.41 -24.62 -11.32
C MET A 17 -14.18 -24.11 -10.09
N ILE A 18 -14.85 -24.99 -9.32
CA ILE A 18 -15.60 -24.56 -8.14
C ILE A 18 -14.66 -24.14 -7.00
N LEU A 19 -13.50 -24.75 -6.89
CA LEU A 19 -12.50 -24.40 -5.87
C LEU A 19 -11.82 -23.04 -6.18
N SER A 20 -11.78 -22.63 -7.45
CA SER A 20 -11.19 -21.34 -7.85
C SER A 20 -12.06 -20.12 -7.49
N PHE A 21 -13.39 -20.31 -7.31
CA PHE A 21 -14.31 -19.21 -7.00
C PHE A 21 -14.43 -18.88 -5.52
N SER A 22 -14.01 -19.75 -4.62
CA SER A 22 -14.18 -19.52 -3.18
C SER A 22 -13.07 -18.66 -2.55
N SER A 23 -11.93 -18.51 -3.20
CA SER A 23 -10.83 -17.62 -2.77
C SER A 23 -11.10 -16.16 -3.12
N CYS A 24 -11.75 -15.90 -4.25
CA CYS A 24 -11.96 -14.55 -4.79
C CYS A 24 -12.92 -13.67 -3.96
N SER A 25 -13.81 -14.25 -3.14
CA SER A 25 -14.83 -13.48 -2.42
C SER A 25 -14.30 -12.76 -1.18
N LYS A 26 -13.27 -13.30 -0.51
CA LYS A 26 -12.71 -12.70 0.70
C LYS A 26 -11.78 -11.53 0.38
N ASP A 27 -10.98 -11.65 -0.68
CA ASP A 27 -10.08 -10.59 -1.10
C ASP A 27 -10.86 -9.42 -1.70
N SER A 28 -11.93 -9.65 -2.46
CA SER A 28 -12.75 -8.57 -3.01
C SER A 28 -13.38 -7.66 -1.95
N VAL A 29 -13.71 -8.18 -0.77
CA VAL A 29 -14.21 -7.37 0.35
C VAL A 29 -13.08 -6.54 0.98
N LYS A 30 -11.89 -7.12 1.12
CA LYS A 30 -10.71 -6.43 1.65
C LYS A 30 -10.22 -5.38 0.65
N GLU A 31 -10.20 -5.71 -0.63
CA GLU A 31 -9.83 -4.83 -1.73
C GLU A 31 -10.67 -3.55 -1.75
N LYS A 32 -12.00 -3.66 -1.68
CA LYS A 32 -12.91 -2.50 -1.55
C LYS A 32 -12.63 -1.63 -0.33
N LYS A 33 -12.20 -2.23 0.78
CA LYS A 33 -11.83 -1.47 1.99
C LYS A 33 -10.50 -0.76 1.82
N LEU A 34 -9.56 -1.34 1.05
CA LEU A 34 -8.26 -0.73 0.77
C LEU A 34 -8.37 0.51 -0.12
N VAL A 35 -9.39 0.61 -0.97
CA VAL A 35 -9.59 1.81 -1.80
C VAL A 35 -9.64 3.07 -0.95
N GLY A 36 -8.86 4.09 -1.36
CA GLY A 36 -8.72 5.39 -0.70
C GLY A 36 -7.31 5.66 -0.17
N LYS A 37 -7.17 6.72 0.61
CA LYS A 37 -5.87 7.22 1.11
C LYS A 37 -5.54 6.68 2.48
N TRP A 38 -4.31 6.17 2.61
CA TRP A 38 -3.81 5.52 3.82
C TRP A 38 -2.47 6.12 4.23
N LYS A 39 -2.44 6.85 5.34
CA LYS A 39 -1.22 7.44 5.89
C LYS A 39 -0.60 6.49 6.93
N SER A 40 0.71 6.29 6.86
CA SER A 40 1.46 5.56 7.89
C SER A 40 1.33 6.26 9.26
N GLU A 41 1.06 5.47 10.31
CA GLU A 41 0.88 5.94 11.68
C GLU A 41 2.01 5.46 12.59
N SER A 42 2.33 4.17 12.52
CA SER A 42 3.37 3.56 13.34
C SER A 42 3.93 2.29 12.69
N TYR A 43 5.08 1.86 13.19
CA TYR A 43 5.69 0.59 12.82
C TYR A 43 6.14 -0.17 14.05
N LYS A 44 6.33 -1.50 13.88
CA LYS A 44 7.00 -2.40 14.81
C LYS A 44 7.90 -3.33 14.04
N TYR A 45 9.14 -3.42 14.44
CA TYR A 45 10.15 -4.29 13.86
C TYR A 45 10.59 -5.35 14.85
N TYR A 46 10.75 -6.59 14.40
CA TYR A 46 11.18 -7.73 15.20
C TYR A 46 12.25 -8.53 14.46
N GLU A 47 13.28 -8.93 15.17
CA GLU A 47 14.20 -9.97 14.71
C GLU A 47 14.04 -11.23 15.56
N TYR A 48 14.17 -12.38 14.92
CA TYR A 48 14.02 -13.69 15.53
C TYR A 48 15.28 -14.52 15.31
N ASP A 49 15.68 -15.27 16.34
CA ASP A 49 16.70 -16.30 16.21
C ASP A 49 16.15 -17.52 15.43
N LYS A 50 17.03 -18.51 15.17
CA LYS A 50 16.67 -19.77 14.49
C LYS A 50 15.62 -20.60 15.23
N GLY A 51 15.43 -20.35 16.52
CA GLY A 51 14.42 -20.99 17.37
C GLY A 51 13.07 -20.25 17.36
N GLY A 52 12.97 -19.12 16.66
CA GLY A 52 11.78 -18.27 16.62
C GLY A 52 11.60 -17.39 17.85
N ASN A 53 12.66 -17.22 18.69
CA ASN A 53 12.61 -16.28 19.81
C ASN A 53 12.95 -14.88 19.34
N VAL A 54 12.25 -13.87 19.86
CA VAL A 54 12.58 -12.45 19.61
C VAL A 54 13.92 -12.12 20.24
N VAL A 55 14.86 -11.63 19.43
CA VAL A 55 16.19 -11.18 19.85
C VAL A 55 16.36 -9.66 19.78
N TYR A 56 15.52 -9.00 18.96
CA TYR A 56 15.46 -7.55 18.88
C TYR A 56 14.01 -7.11 18.63
N GLU A 57 13.61 -6.00 19.24
CA GLU A 57 12.33 -5.35 19.02
C GLU A 57 12.51 -3.84 19.00
N GLU A 58 11.92 -3.18 18.02
CA GLU A 58 11.85 -1.73 17.90
C GLU A 58 10.42 -1.32 17.51
N SER A 59 10.01 -0.14 17.94
CA SER A 59 8.73 0.43 17.51
C SER A 59 8.82 1.95 17.47
N GLY A 60 8.07 2.55 16.56
CA GLY A 60 8.03 3.99 16.37
C GLY A 60 6.72 4.49 15.78
N TYR A 61 6.62 5.81 15.75
CA TYR A 61 5.52 6.52 15.11
C TYR A 61 6.08 7.38 14.00
N TYR A 62 5.37 7.43 12.87
CA TYR A 62 5.63 8.40 11.84
C TYR A 62 5.11 9.76 12.33
N THR A 63 6.01 10.71 12.55
CA THR A 63 5.70 12.01 13.17
C THR A 63 6.14 13.16 12.28
N GLY A 64 5.43 14.30 12.41
CA GLY A 64 5.80 15.50 11.67
C GLY A 64 5.66 15.31 10.17
N ASP A 65 6.77 15.53 9.46
CA ASP A 65 6.83 15.55 8.01
C ASP A 65 7.38 14.24 7.40
N ASP A 66 7.67 13.22 8.24
CA ASP A 66 8.17 11.91 7.80
C ASP A 66 7.04 10.88 7.82
N TYR A 67 6.52 10.55 6.64
CA TYR A 67 5.44 9.57 6.51
C TYR A 67 5.29 9.06 5.07
N TYR A 68 4.54 7.97 4.94
CA TYR A 68 4.10 7.42 3.65
C TYR A 68 2.59 7.54 3.53
N VAL A 69 2.11 7.79 2.30
CA VAL A 69 0.68 7.68 1.96
C VAL A 69 0.54 6.80 0.74
N PHE A 70 -0.31 5.79 0.85
CA PHE A 70 -0.84 5.06 -0.31
C PHE A 70 -2.21 5.62 -0.68
N ASP A 71 -2.39 5.99 -1.94
CA ASP A 71 -3.68 6.40 -2.50
C ASP A 71 -4.11 5.35 -3.53
N PHE A 72 -5.03 4.46 -3.14
CA PHE A 72 -5.45 3.31 -3.93
C PHE A 72 -6.79 3.58 -4.62
N ASN A 73 -6.81 3.50 -5.96
CA ASN A 73 -8.01 3.60 -6.77
C ASN A 73 -8.64 2.22 -6.99
N GLU A 74 -9.95 2.19 -7.30
CA GLU A 74 -10.71 0.96 -7.55
C GLU A 74 -10.24 0.17 -8.78
N ASP A 75 -9.57 0.82 -9.72
CA ASP A 75 -9.04 0.22 -10.94
C ASP A 75 -7.65 -0.43 -10.79
N GLY A 76 -7.12 -0.46 -9.56
CA GLY A 76 -5.78 -0.99 -9.25
C GLY A 76 -4.65 0.00 -9.55
N SER A 77 -4.95 1.21 -10.00
CA SER A 77 -3.97 2.30 -10.06
C SER A 77 -3.86 3.01 -8.70
N GLY A 78 -2.85 3.86 -8.55
CA GLY A 78 -2.69 4.64 -7.33
C GLY A 78 -1.46 5.52 -7.34
N PHE A 79 -1.19 6.09 -6.17
CA PHE A 79 0.03 6.86 -5.91
C PHE A 79 0.64 6.42 -4.58
N MET A 80 1.95 6.35 -4.55
CA MET A 80 2.73 6.33 -3.33
C MET A 80 3.30 7.73 -3.12
N ILE A 81 2.97 8.32 -1.98
CA ILE A 81 3.47 9.64 -1.59
C ILE A 81 4.40 9.42 -0.40
N THR A 82 5.62 9.92 -0.53
CA THR A 82 6.60 9.97 0.55
C THR A 82 6.77 11.41 0.99
N SER A 83 6.88 11.62 2.29
CA SER A 83 7.25 12.91 2.86
C SER A 83 8.49 12.70 3.71
N ASP A 84 9.51 13.50 3.49
CA ASP A 84 10.79 13.51 4.19
C ASP A 84 11.18 14.96 4.44
N GLU A 85 11.35 15.34 5.71
CA GLU A 85 11.65 16.73 6.16
C GLU A 85 10.70 17.80 5.56
N GLY A 86 9.47 17.40 5.20
CA GLY A 86 8.47 18.28 4.59
C GLY A 86 8.51 18.35 3.06
N ASP A 87 9.53 17.78 2.43
CA ASP A 87 9.54 17.59 0.98
C ASP A 87 8.65 16.39 0.61
N MET A 88 7.73 16.63 -0.32
CA MET A 88 6.77 15.60 -0.75
C MET A 88 7.09 15.13 -2.15
N ASP A 89 7.21 13.83 -2.33
CA ASP A 89 7.30 13.18 -3.62
C ASP A 89 6.07 12.28 -3.85
N SER A 90 5.55 12.29 -5.07
CA SER A 90 4.37 11.52 -5.45
C SER A 90 4.67 10.69 -6.68
N THR A 91 4.71 9.38 -6.50
CA THR A 91 5.07 8.43 -7.55
C THR A 91 3.87 7.57 -7.92
N PRO A 92 3.50 7.48 -9.22
CA PRO A 92 2.44 6.59 -9.67
C PRO A 92 2.76 5.13 -9.34
N CYS A 93 1.76 4.39 -8.90
CA CYS A 93 1.87 2.97 -8.63
C CYS A 93 0.68 2.20 -9.19
N THR A 94 0.82 0.88 -9.23
CA THR A 94 -0.30 -0.05 -9.40
C THR A 94 -0.33 -0.96 -8.19
N TRP A 95 -1.50 -1.47 -7.84
CA TRP A 95 -1.65 -2.35 -6.71
C TRP A 95 -2.60 -3.51 -7.01
N VAL A 96 -2.39 -4.63 -6.34
CA VAL A 96 -3.23 -5.82 -6.44
C VAL A 96 -3.24 -6.55 -5.10
N LEU A 97 -4.39 -7.09 -4.73
CA LEU A 97 -4.54 -7.95 -3.55
C LEU A 97 -4.90 -9.37 -4.00
N VAL A 98 -4.01 -10.33 -3.74
CA VAL A 98 -4.21 -11.74 -4.07
C VAL A 98 -3.88 -12.61 -2.86
N GLU A 99 -4.82 -13.43 -2.43
CA GLU A 99 -4.65 -14.35 -1.28
C GLU A 99 -4.16 -13.65 0.00
N GLY A 100 -4.65 -12.41 0.22
CA GLY A 100 -4.26 -11.61 1.38
C GLY A 100 -2.88 -10.96 1.26
N LYS A 101 -2.20 -11.06 0.12
CA LYS A 101 -0.94 -10.38 -0.19
C LYS A 101 -1.22 -9.14 -1.03
N LEU A 102 -0.88 -7.98 -0.50
CA LEU A 102 -0.93 -6.70 -1.19
C LEU A 102 0.42 -6.48 -1.88
N THR A 103 0.43 -6.42 -3.20
CA THR A 103 1.60 -6.01 -3.97
C THR A 103 1.39 -4.62 -4.52
N VAL A 104 2.32 -3.72 -4.24
CA VAL A 104 2.36 -2.35 -4.76
C VAL A 104 3.58 -2.25 -5.68
N THR A 105 3.34 -1.93 -6.95
CA THR A 105 4.37 -1.75 -7.97
C THR A 105 4.55 -0.26 -8.25
N VAL A 106 5.70 0.29 -7.91
CA VAL A 106 6.07 1.68 -8.17
C VAL A 106 6.95 1.76 -9.41
N LYS A 107 6.67 2.73 -10.29
CA LYS A 107 7.47 2.95 -11.51
C LYS A 107 8.22 4.27 -11.42
N ILE A 108 9.55 4.18 -11.47
CA ILE A 108 10.45 5.34 -11.46
C ILE A 108 11.27 5.33 -12.76
N GLY A 109 10.80 6.07 -13.77
CA GLY A 109 11.41 6.04 -15.10
C GLY A 109 11.29 4.67 -15.77
N SER A 110 12.42 4.02 -16.08
CA SER A 110 12.47 2.66 -16.64
C SER A 110 12.56 1.55 -15.58
N TYR A 111 12.68 1.90 -14.32
CA TYR A 111 12.79 0.96 -13.21
C TYR A 111 11.40 0.73 -12.59
N SER A 112 11.17 -0.51 -12.14
CA SER A 112 9.97 -0.87 -11.36
C SER A 112 10.41 -1.54 -10.07
N ASP A 113 9.85 -1.09 -8.97
CA ASP A 113 10.04 -1.69 -7.65
C ASP A 113 8.72 -2.29 -7.16
N ASN A 114 8.80 -3.46 -6.53
CA ASN A 114 7.65 -4.19 -6.02
C ASN A 114 7.78 -4.35 -4.51
N MET A 115 6.87 -3.75 -3.79
CA MET A 115 6.69 -3.96 -2.35
C MET A 115 5.55 -4.97 -2.16
N THR A 116 5.79 -6.03 -1.38
CA THR A 116 4.78 -7.05 -1.13
C THR A 116 4.56 -7.22 0.37
N PHE A 117 3.33 -7.03 0.81
CA PHE A 117 2.93 -7.09 2.21
C PHE A 117 1.86 -8.17 2.42
N ALA A 118 1.90 -8.86 3.53
CA ALA A 118 0.73 -9.58 4.00
C ALA A 118 -0.28 -8.58 4.58
N LEU A 119 -1.52 -8.57 4.09
CA LEU A 119 -2.60 -7.78 4.66
C LEU A 119 -3.18 -8.51 5.87
N GLU A 120 -2.67 -8.20 7.07
CA GLU A 120 -3.13 -8.82 8.30
C GLU A 120 -4.57 -8.41 8.63
N SER A 121 -4.84 -7.11 8.56
CA SER A 121 -6.20 -6.61 8.80
C SER A 121 -6.49 -5.33 8.02
N VAL A 122 -7.77 -5.11 7.68
CA VAL A 122 -8.28 -3.85 7.13
C VAL A 122 -9.68 -3.57 7.63
N SER A 123 -9.88 -2.39 8.20
CA SER A 123 -11.15 -1.85 8.66
C SER A 123 -11.55 -0.60 7.86
N ALA A 124 -12.57 0.13 8.30
CA ALA A 124 -12.92 1.41 7.69
C ALA A 124 -11.88 2.52 7.94
N THR A 125 -11.08 2.41 9.00
CA THR A 125 -10.20 3.48 9.46
C THR A 125 -8.74 3.07 9.64
N LYS A 126 -8.44 1.77 9.67
CA LYS A 126 -7.12 1.24 9.99
C LYS A 126 -6.80 0.04 9.12
N ALA A 127 -5.58 -0.03 8.61
CA ALA A 127 -5.00 -1.19 7.95
C ALA A 127 -3.69 -1.58 8.64
N VAL A 128 -3.40 -2.89 8.70
CA VAL A 128 -2.12 -3.44 9.18
C VAL A 128 -1.51 -4.25 8.05
N LEU A 129 -0.36 -3.82 7.61
CA LEU A 129 0.47 -4.48 6.60
C LEU A 129 1.69 -5.07 7.28
N VAL A 130 2.11 -6.26 6.84
CA VAL A 130 3.24 -6.97 7.40
C VAL A 130 4.22 -7.32 6.29
N ASP A 131 5.45 -6.96 6.48
CA ASP A 131 6.59 -7.46 5.70
C ASP A 131 7.42 -8.41 6.56
N SER A 132 7.96 -9.46 5.97
CA SER A 132 8.76 -10.44 6.70
C SER A 132 9.56 -11.32 5.77
N GLU A 133 10.74 -11.71 6.22
CA GLU A 133 11.62 -12.59 5.47
C GLU A 133 12.30 -13.61 6.42
N VAL A 134 12.55 -14.80 5.90
CA VAL A 134 13.35 -15.82 6.55
C VAL A 134 14.69 -15.89 5.84
N GLU A 135 15.75 -15.60 6.56
CA GLU A 135 17.11 -15.60 6.05
C GLU A 135 17.62 -17.01 5.80
N SER A 136 18.61 -17.12 4.93
CA SER A 136 19.19 -18.41 4.55
C SER A 136 19.84 -19.15 5.72
N ASP A 137 20.21 -18.45 6.77
CA ASP A 137 20.79 -19.03 8.00
C ASP A 137 19.74 -19.47 9.01
N GLY A 138 18.44 -19.23 8.75
CA GLY A 138 17.30 -19.61 9.57
C GLY A 138 16.88 -18.56 10.61
N THR A 139 17.50 -17.39 10.64
CA THR A 139 16.97 -16.22 11.33
C THR A 139 15.82 -15.60 10.53
N SER A 140 15.04 -14.73 11.12
CA SER A 140 13.99 -14.04 10.38
C SER A 140 13.73 -12.65 10.96
N TRP A 141 13.10 -11.80 10.15
CA TRP A 141 12.60 -10.53 10.62
C TRP A 141 11.13 -10.33 10.21
N LYS A 142 10.46 -9.46 10.92
CA LYS A 142 9.07 -9.06 10.67
C LYS A 142 8.91 -7.59 10.97
N GLU A 143 8.27 -6.88 10.05
CA GLU A 143 7.89 -5.49 10.25
C GLU A 143 6.39 -5.32 10.06
N GLU A 144 5.74 -4.72 11.04
CA GLU A 144 4.31 -4.41 11.04
C GLU A 144 4.14 -2.91 10.83
N TYR A 145 3.42 -2.54 9.78
CA TYR A 145 3.06 -1.15 9.49
C TYR A 145 1.59 -0.91 9.78
N VAL A 146 1.31 0.10 10.56
CA VAL A 146 -0.05 0.54 10.84
C VAL A 146 -0.36 1.77 10.01
N PHE A 147 -1.43 1.69 9.22
CA PHE A 147 -1.93 2.79 8.41
C PHE A 147 -3.30 3.24 8.89
N LYS A 148 -3.52 4.55 8.88
CA LYS A 148 -4.80 5.19 9.17
C LYS A 148 -5.41 5.70 7.87
N LYS A 149 -6.71 5.46 7.68
CA LYS A 149 -7.43 6.00 6.52
C LYS A 149 -7.64 7.49 6.68
N LEU A 150 -7.29 8.23 5.62
CA LEU A 150 -7.58 9.64 5.54
C LEU A 150 -8.99 9.84 4.97
N PHE A 151 -9.81 10.61 5.66
CA PHE A 151 -11.11 11.04 5.18
C PHE A 151 -10.98 12.46 4.65
N TRP A 152 -11.32 12.64 3.37
CA TRP A 152 -11.28 13.95 2.71
C TRP A 152 -12.17 14.97 3.45
N PRO A 153 -11.75 16.27 3.54
CA PRO A 153 -10.56 16.90 2.97
C PRO A 153 -9.45 17.14 4.02
N GLU A 154 -8.27 16.57 3.81
CA GLU A 154 -7.09 17.01 4.57
C GLU A 154 -6.53 18.32 3.98
N PRO A 155 -6.28 19.36 4.79
CA PRO A 155 -5.91 20.70 4.30
C PRO A 155 -4.60 20.78 3.51
N TRP A 156 -3.75 19.75 3.60
CA TRP A 156 -2.45 19.75 2.93
C TRP A 156 -2.50 19.34 1.45
N VAL A 157 -3.50 18.56 1.03
CA VAL A 157 -3.68 18.19 -0.39
C VAL A 157 -4.10 19.42 -1.24
N ALA A 158 -4.82 20.37 -0.65
CA ALA A 158 -5.24 21.59 -1.33
C ALA A 158 -4.08 22.55 -1.65
N ARG A 159 -2.89 22.36 -1.04
CA ARG A 159 -1.78 23.29 -1.24
C ARG A 159 -0.89 22.93 -2.44
N SER A 160 -0.85 21.67 -2.86
CA SER A 160 -0.08 21.23 -4.03
C SER A 160 -0.81 21.37 -5.35
N GLU A 161 -2.15 21.52 -5.32
CA GLU A 161 -3.00 21.66 -6.51
C GLU A 161 -3.34 23.13 -6.86
N LEU A 162 -2.94 24.10 -6.02
CA LEU A 162 -3.08 25.49 -6.38
C LEU A 162 -2.03 25.83 -7.44
N PRO A 163 -2.43 26.21 -8.66
CA PRO A 163 -1.49 26.77 -9.62
C PRO A 163 -0.78 27.92 -8.91
N ARG A 164 0.55 27.93 -8.91
CA ARG A 164 1.31 29.11 -8.51
C ARG A 164 0.85 30.25 -9.40
N ASN A 165 -0.03 31.04 -8.89
CA ASN A 165 -0.29 32.33 -9.51
C ASN A 165 0.99 33.15 -9.34
N ASP A 166 1.81 33.15 -10.39
CA ASP A 166 2.90 34.10 -10.59
C ASP A 166 2.32 35.51 -10.75
N LEU A 167 1.70 35.98 -9.67
CA LEU A 167 1.41 37.38 -9.47
C LEU A 167 2.51 37.96 -8.58
N GLU A 168 3.74 37.91 -9.10
CA GLU A 168 4.79 38.83 -8.73
C GLU A 168 4.41 40.20 -9.25
N THR A 169 3.45 40.84 -8.59
CA THR A 169 3.22 42.29 -8.76
C THR A 169 4.34 43.00 -8.05
N ASP A 170 5.34 43.40 -8.84
CA ASP A 170 6.44 44.30 -8.46
C ASP A 170 5.89 45.49 -7.65
N PRO A 171 6.25 45.66 -6.35
CA PRO A 171 5.77 46.77 -5.54
C PRO A 171 6.34 48.14 -5.95
N LYS A 172 7.18 48.24 -7.00
CA LYS A 172 7.88 49.46 -7.40
C LYS A 172 7.16 50.33 -8.43
N GLN A 173 5.93 49.99 -8.85
CA GLN A 173 5.19 50.84 -9.80
C GLN A 173 4.13 51.78 -9.20
N ARG A 174 4.16 52.04 -7.90
CA ARG A 174 3.26 52.98 -7.25
C ARG A 174 3.97 54.21 -6.73
N CYS A 175 4.64 54.98 -7.57
CA CYS A 175 5.02 56.37 -7.28
C CYS A 175 5.52 57.07 -8.53
N ARG A 176 4.66 57.34 -9.49
CA ARG A 176 4.87 58.39 -10.51
C ARG A 176 3.51 58.85 -11.04
N LYS A 177 2.84 59.69 -10.28
CA LYS A 177 1.93 60.78 -10.76
C LYS A 177 1.44 61.54 -9.52
N CYS A 178 2.17 62.54 -9.14
CA CYS A 178 1.73 63.85 -8.62
C CYS A 178 2.73 64.86 -9.14
#